data_96cebc6d5d3b1b5c541eee6d2bb2f2ae
#
_entry.id   96cebc6d5d3b1b5c541eee6d2bb2f2ae
#
_cell.length_a   1.000
_cell.length_b   1.000
_cell.length_c   1.000
_cell.angle_alpha   90.00
_cell.angle_beta   90.00
_cell.angle_gamma   90.00
#
_symmetry.space_group_name_H-M   'P 1'
#
loop_
_entity.id
_entity.type
_entity.pdbx_description
1 polymer ?
#
loop_
_entity_poly.entity_id
_entity_poly.type
_entity_poly.pdbx_seq_one_letter_code
_entity_poly.pdbx_strand_id
1 'polypeptide(L)'
;LKIELNGFTPDQTAESYLYWEPEGACVWFERFEFIEDESRIIEADSHQIVVEVNLRIFIGAEGEFSLSAYDSIDGEYVGITGVVQSIETEFESTVLLSFEGEVTTEQTLDNLELVEVEILNKPLVIDFGTLEPSFEDDDY
;
A
#
# COMPACT_ATOMS: atom_id res chain seq x y z
N LEU A 1 -8.80 14.17 -4.87
CA LEU A 1 -7.42 13.72 -4.98
C LEU A 1 -7.36 12.20 -5.05
N LYS A 2 -6.77 11.69 -6.08
CA LYS A 2 -6.60 10.26 -6.25
C LYS A 2 -5.11 9.95 -6.22
N ILE A 3 -4.70 9.08 -5.33
CA ILE A 3 -3.32 8.65 -5.21
C ILE A 3 -3.16 7.33 -5.96
N GLU A 4 -2.19 7.30 -6.86
CA GLU A 4 -1.89 6.09 -7.58
C GLU A 4 -0.69 5.40 -6.96
N LEU A 5 -0.80 4.11 -6.75
CA LEU A 5 0.25 3.31 -6.15
C LEU A 5 1.01 2.50 -7.19
N ASN A 6 1.18 3.09 -8.39
CA ASN A 6 1.89 2.43 -9.47
C ASN A 6 3.33 2.10 -9.06
N GLY A 7 3.73 0.90 -9.31
CA GLY A 7 5.09 0.47 -8.95
C GLY A 7 5.28 0.16 -7.48
N PHE A 8 4.22 0.20 -6.68
CA PHE A 8 4.31 -0.13 -5.28
C PHE A 8 4.18 -1.65 -5.13
N THR A 9 5.29 -2.31 -4.87
CA THR A 9 5.33 -3.75 -4.74
C THR A 9 6.06 -4.12 -3.45
N PRO A 10 5.40 -3.97 -2.30
CA PRO A 10 6.02 -4.32 -1.03
C PRO A 10 6.18 -5.83 -0.90
N ASP A 11 7.13 -6.23 -0.08
CA ASP A 11 7.30 -7.65 0.23
C ASP A 11 6.14 -8.09 1.12
N GLN A 12 5.82 -9.37 1.08
CA GLN A 12 4.77 -9.95 1.87
C GLN A 12 5.34 -10.70 3.04
N THR A 13 4.78 -10.54 4.22
CA THR A 13 5.12 -11.37 5.37
C THR A 13 3.85 -11.87 6.03
N ALA A 14 3.93 -12.97 6.72
CA ALA A 14 2.80 -13.59 7.40
C ALA A 14 3.30 -14.59 8.43
N GLU A 15 2.38 -15.13 9.22
CA GLU A 15 2.69 -16.18 10.16
C GLU A 15 1.83 -17.39 9.86
N SER A 16 2.39 -18.57 9.97
CA SER A 16 1.66 -19.82 9.80
C SER A 16 2.41 -20.95 10.48
N TYR A 17 1.69 -21.93 10.97
CA TYR A 17 2.29 -23.12 11.52
C TYR A 17 2.77 -24.07 10.39
N LEU A 18 2.39 -23.78 9.16
CA LEU A 18 2.87 -24.48 8.00
C LEU A 18 3.94 -23.67 7.30
N TYR A 19 4.72 -24.31 6.47
CA TYR A 19 5.67 -23.59 5.64
C TYR A 19 4.86 -22.79 4.60
N TRP A 20 5.20 -21.54 4.39
CA TRP A 20 4.46 -20.72 3.45
C TRP A 20 5.39 -20.01 2.47
N GLU A 21 4.86 -19.75 1.28
CA GLU A 21 5.58 -18.98 0.29
C GLU A 21 4.61 -17.97 -0.32
N PRO A 22 5.04 -16.74 -0.52
CA PRO A 22 4.19 -15.76 -1.18
C PRO A 22 4.12 -16.04 -2.68
N GLU A 23 2.93 -15.97 -3.23
CA GLU A 23 2.73 -16.24 -4.66
C GLU A 23 2.41 -14.94 -5.42
N GLY A 24 2.05 -13.89 -4.75
CA GLY A 24 1.75 -12.63 -5.38
C GLY A 24 0.85 -11.79 -4.51
N ALA A 25 0.85 -10.50 -4.75
CA ALA A 25 0.00 -9.59 -4.00
C ALA A 25 -0.39 -8.40 -4.87
N CYS A 26 -1.51 -7.80 -4.55
CA CYS A 26 -1.88 -6.52 -5.13
C CYS A 26 -2.27 -5.57 -4.01
N VAL A 27 -2.01 -4.31 -4.23
CA VAL A 27 -2.26 -3.26 -3.25
C VAL A 27 -3.03 -2.16 -3.94
N TRP A 28 -4.02 -1.62 -3.27
CA TRP A 28 -4.81 -0.53 -3.82
C TRP A 28 -5.01 0.56 -2.77
N PHE A 29 -5.24 1.77 -3.25
CA PHE A 29 -5.48 2.92 -2.41
C PHE A 29 -6.94 2.92 -1.97
N GLU A 30 -7.17 3.16 -0.66
CA GLU A 30 -8.52 3.28 -0.13
C GLU A 30 -8.88 4.74 0.12
N ARG A 31 -8.14 5.42 0.97
CA ARG A 31 -8.39 6.81 1.33
C ARG A 31 -7.17 7.41 2.03
N PHE A 32 -7.22 8.68 2.31
CA PHE A 32 -6.16 9.33 3.06
C PHE A 32 -6.76 10.30 4.08
N GLU A 33 -5.95 10.66 5.07
CA GLU A 33 -6.30 11.67 6.06
C GLU A 33 -5.08 12.58 6.22
N PHE A 34 -5.31 13.87 6.40
CA PHE A 34 -4.24 14.78 6.69
C PHE A 34 -3.81 14.62 8.15
N ILE A 35 -2.50 14.59 8.39
CA ILE A 35 -1.96 14.53 9.72
C ILE A 35 -1.57 15.95 10.07
N GLU A 36 -2.34 16.55 10.98
CA GLU A 36 -2.11 17.91 11.39
C GLU A 36 -2.12 18.90 10.23
N ASP A 37 -1.98 20.14 10.49
CA ASP A 37 -2.05 21.17 9.47
C ASP A 37 -0.67 21.54 8.97
N GLU A 38 0.23 20.57 8.87
CA GLU A 38 1.58 20.87 8.47
C GLU A 38 1.80 20.69 7.00
N SER A 39 1.19 21.52 6.18
CA SER A 39 1.53 21.55 4.78
C SER A 39 2.53 22.69 4.57
N ARG A 40 3.47 22.48 3.68
CA ARG A 40 4.53 23.42 3.43
C ARG A 40 4.78 23.54 1.93
N ILE A 41 4.88 24.78 1.46
CA ILE A 41 5.26 25.00 0.07
C ILE A 41 6.78 24.89 -0.01
N ILE A 42 7.28 23.94 -0.75
CA ILE A 42 8.73 23.73 -0.86
C ILE A 42 9.29 24.28 -2.16
N GLU A 43 8.45 24.58 -3.14
CA GLU A 43 8.88 25.15 -4.38
C GLU A 43 7.74 25.94 -4.99
N ALA A 44 7.99 27.13 -5.44
CA ALA A 44 6.97 27.94 -6.11
C ALA A 44 7.63 28.84 -7.14
N ASP A 45 7.09 28.84 -8.35
CA ASP A 45 7.51 29.80 -9.37
C ASP A 45 6.24 30.32 -10.05
N SER A 46 6.34 30.98 -11.18
CA SER A 46 5.18 31.59 -11.81
C SER A 46 4.24 30.58 -12.46
N HIS A 47 4.62 29.34 -12.57
CA HIS A 47 3.85 28.30 -13.27
C HIS A 47 3.62 27.04 -12.45
N GLN A 48 4.31 26.87 -11.35
CA GLN A 48 4.24 25.63 -10.60
C GLN A 48 4.38 25.86 -9.10
N ILE A 49 3.64 25.10 -8.33
CA ILE A 49 3.77 25.06 -6.88
C ILE A 49 3.91 23.62 -6.46
N VAL A 50 4.86 23.32 -5.60
CA VAL A 50 5.02 22.00 -5.00
C VAL A 50 4.78 22.15 -3.51
N VAL A 51 3.84 21.39 -3.00
CA VAL A 51 3.44 21.42 -1.60
C VAL A 51 3.78 20.09 -0.94
N GLU A 52 4.39 20.16 0.23
CA GLU A 52 4.69 18.98 1.01
C GLU A 52 3.61 18.84 2.07
N VAL A 53 2.97 17.70 2.15
CA VAL A 53 1.94 17.42 3.16
C VAL A 53 2.23 16.08 3.81
N ASN A 54 1.81 15.94 5.05
CA ASN A 54 1.90 14.66 5.75
C ASN A 54 0.53 14.02 5.75
N LEU A 55 0.46 12.80 5.27
CA LEU A 55 -0.79 12.07 5.13
C LEU A 55 -0.71 10.72 5.82
N ARG A 56 -1.83 10.29 6.35
CA ARG A 56 -2.02 8.89 6.72
C ARG A 56 -2.77 8.27 5.55
N ILE A 57 -2.16 7.28 4.92
CA ILE A 57 -2.70 6.65 3.73
C ILE A 57 -3.22 5.27 4.09
N PHE A 58 -4.47 5.01 3.74
CA PHE A 58 -5.12 3.73 4.01
C PHE A 58 -5.14 2.94 2.72
N ILE A 59 -4.66 1.72 2.80
CA ILE A 59 -4.59 0.84 1.64
C ILE A 59 -5.22 -0.50 1.93
N GLY A 60 -5.71 -1.15 0.89
CA GLY A 60 -6.09 -2.54 0.96
C GLY A 60 -5.03 -3.37 0.28
N ALA A 61 -4.87 -4.58 0.70
CA ALA A 61 -3.93 -5.50 0.08
C ALA A 61 -4.49 -6.91 0.09
N GLU A 62 -4.23 -7.65 -0.97
CA GLU A 62 -4.60 -9.03 -1.06
C GLU A 62 -3.39 -9.82 -1.47
N GLY A 63 -3.04 -10.82 -0.70
CA GLY A 63 -1.90 -11.67 -0.97
C GLY A 63 -2.30 -13.11 -1.17
N GLU A 64 -1.63 -13.80 -2.07
CA GLU A 64 -1.81 -15.21 -2.27
C GLU A 64 -0.60 -15.92 -1.72
N PHE A 65 -0.83 -17.01 -1.01
CA PHE A 65 0.23 -17.78 -0.36
C PHE A 65 -0.01 -19.25 -0.60
N SER A 66 1.07 -20.01 -0.78
CA SER A 66 0.98 -21.45 -0.83
C SER A 66 1.48 -22.00 0.50
N LEU A 67 0.78 -22.96 1.03
CA LEU A 67 1.11 -23.61 2.31
C LEU A 67 1.55 -25.04 2.06
N SER A 68 2.60 -25.46 2.75
CA SER A 68 3.16 -26.79 2.61
C SER A 68 3.50 -27.38 3.97
N ALA A 69 3.53 -28.66 4.07
CA ALA A 69 4.00 -29.36 5.25
C ALA A 69 5.20 -30.24 4.90
N TYR A 70 6.13 -30.35 5.80
CA TYR A 70 7.31 -31.16 5.57
C TYR A 70 6.98 -32.62 5.80
N ASP A 71 7.25 -33.46 4.81
CA ASP A 71 7.08 -34.89 4.92
C ASP A 71 8.42 -35.51 5.33
N SER A 72 8.53 -35.88 6.59
CA SER A 72 9.77 -36.40 7.13
C SER A 72 10.13 -37.81 6.56
N ILE A 73 9.17 -38.48 5.94
CA ILE A 73 9.46 -39.80 5.37
C ILE A 73 10.16 -39.64 4.03
N ASP A 74 9.68 -38.72 3.19
CA ASP A 74 10.28 -38.53 1.89
C ASP A 74 11.30 -37.40 1.90
N GLY A 75 11.38 -36.63 2.95
CA GLY A 75 12.30 -35.48 3.04
C GLY A 75 11.93 -34.33 2.13
N GLU A 76 10.66 -34.19 1.80
CA GLU A 76 10.19 -33.17 0.90
C GLU A 76 9.01 -32.39 1.49
N TYR A 77 8.79 -31.18 0.98
CA TYR A 77 7.61 -30.42 1.37
C TYR A 77 6.46 -30.81 0.44
N VAL A 78 5.31 -31.01 1.03
CA VAL A 78 4.10 -31.40 0.31
C VAL A 78 3.13 -30.26 0.36
N GLY A 79 2.66 -29.82 -0.80
CA GLY A 79 1.67 -28.75 -0.88
C GLY A 79 0.36 -29.15 -0.24
N ILE A 80 -0.16 -28.32 0.64
CA ILE A 80 -1.41 -28.55 1.33
C ILE A 80 -2.53 -27.76 0.67
N THR A 81 -2.37 -26.47 0.53
CA THR A 81 -3.43 -25.62 0.00
C THR A 81 -2.86 -24.24 -0.34
N GLY A 82 -3.63 -23.49 -1.09
CA GLY A 82 -3.38 -22.07 -1.28
C GLY A 82 -4.29 -21.26 -0.38
N VAL A 83 -3.85 -20.09 0.02
CA VAL A 83 -4.65 -19.19 0.84
C VAL A 83 -4.58 -17.80 0.22
N VAL A 84 -5.73 -17.15 0.14
CA VAL A 84 -5.81 -15.75 -0.26
C VAL A 84 -6.18 -14.96 0.99
N GLN A 85 -5.36 -14.01 1.34
CA GLN A 85 -5.57 -13.19 2.54
C GLN A 85 -5.70 -11.74 2.15
N SER A 86 -6.76 -11.09 2.62
CA SER A 86 -6.97 -9.68 2.36
C SER A 86 -6.87 -8.92 3.68
N ILE A 87 -6.22 -7.77 3.65
CA ILE A 87 -6.12 -6.93 4.83
C ILE A 87 -6.28 -5.48 4.46
N GLU A 88 -6.55 -4.66 5.45
CA GLU A 88 -6.53 -3.23 5.32
C GLU A 88 -5.45 -2.75 6.28
N THR A 89 -4.64 -1.83 5.85
CA THR A 89 -3.59 -1.28 6.69
C THR A 89 -3.37 0.19 6.37
N GLU A 90 -2.55 0.84 7.14
CA GLU A 90 -2.28 2.25 6.93
C GLU A 90 -0.83 2.55 7.16
N PHE A 91 -0.36 3.62 6.57
CA PHE A 91 0.98 4.12 6.84
C PHE A 91 0.98 5.64 6.74
N GLU A 92 1.93 6.26 7.41
CA GLU A 92 2.08 7.70 7.36
C GLU A 92 3.21 8.02 6.40
N SER A 93 3.01 9.02 5.59
CA SER A 93 4.00 9.41 4.59
C SER A 93 3.99 10.90 4.34
N THR A 94 5.13 11.40 3.92
CA THR A 94 5.23 12.74 3.39
C THR A 94 4.96 12.64 1.89
N VAL A 95 4.06 13.46 1.41
CA VAL A 95 3.64 13.43 0.01
C VAL A 95 3.88 14.80 -0.61
N LEU A 96 4.43 14.81 -1.80
CA LEU A 96 4.64 16.02 -2.56
C LEU A 96 3.51 16.14 -3.60
N LEU A 97 2.82 17.27 -3.58
CA LEU A 97 1.75 17.56 -4.52
C LEU A 97 2.24 18.66 -5.44
N SER A 98 2.26 18.40 -6.72
CA SER A 98 2.71 19.37 -7.72
C SER A 98 1.50 19.92 -8.47
N PHE A 99 1.37 21.24 -8.46
CA PHE A 99 0.28 21.94 -9.14
C PHE A 99 0.84 22.82 -10.23
N GLU A 100 0.16 22.89 -11.35
CA GLU A 100 0.54 23.77 -12.44
C GLU A 100 -0.58 24.75 -12.74
N GLY A 101 -0.24 25.93 -13.18
CA GLY A 101 -1.18 26.99 -13.54
C GLY A 101 -0.55 28.35 -13.35
N GLU A 102 -1.35 29.39 -13.49
CA GLU A 102 -0.84 30.72 -13.28
C GLU A 102 -0.86 31.01 -11.79
N VAL A 103 0.31 31.32 -11.25
CA VAL A 103 0.46 31.61 -9.84
C VAL A 103 0.42 33.11 -9.69
N THR A 104 -0.64 33.62 -9.07
CA THR A 104 -0.83 35.04 -8.82
C THR A 104 -0.92 35.32 -7.33
N THR A 105 -0.83 36.56 -6.94
CA THR A 105 -0.87 36.92 -5.52
C THR A 105 -2.25 36.76 -4.91
N GLU A 106 -3.30 36.61 -5.71
CA GLU A 106 -4.63 36.38 -5.19
C GLU A 106 -5.06 34.94 -5.37
N GLN A 107 -4.14 34.05 -5.28
CA GLN A 107 -4.37 32.74 -5.69
C GLN A 107 -5.20 31.91 -4.78
N THR A 108 -6.10 31.18 -5.30
CA THR A 108 -6.74 30.05 -4.63
C THR A 108 -6.28 28.79 -5.37
N LEU A 109 -6.20 27.69 -4.66
CA LEU A 109 -5.82 26.42 -5.27
C LEU A 109 -6.78 25.98 -6.38
N ASP A 110 -7.95 26.60 -6.45
CA ASP A 110 -8.94 26.28 -7.46
C ASP A 110 -8.49 26.61 -8.88
N ASN A 111 -7.52 27.50 -9.01
CA ASN A 111 -7.02 27.89 -10.32
C ASN A 111 -5.81 27.07 -10.76
N LEU A 112 -5.40 26.11 -9.96
CA LEU A 112 -4.26 25.26 -10.25
C LEU A 112 -4.71 23.83 -10.49
N GLU A 113 -4.01 23.16 -11.35
CA GLU A 113 -4.30 21.77 -11.65
C GLU A 113 -3.27 20.89 -10.99
N LEU A 114 -3.72 19.88 -10.27
CA LEU A 114 -2.83 18.90 -9.66
C LEU A 114 -2.32 17.98 -10.78
N VAL A 115 -1.01 17.99 -11.01
CA VAL A 115 -0.42 17.21 -12.08
C VAL A 115 0.42 16.04 -11.60
N GLU A 116 0.86 16.06 -10.35
CA GLU A 116 1.69 14.97 -9.86
C GLU A 116 1.54 14.79 -8.37
N VAL A 117 1.56 13.53 -7.94
CA VAL A 117 1.55 13.15 -6.53
C VAL A 117 2.70 12.18 -6.32
N GLU A 118 3.62 12.52 -5.41
CA GLU A 118 4.74 11.65 -5.11
C GLU A 118 4.73 11.29 -3.66
N ILE A 119 4.66 10.01 -3.35
CA ILE A 119 4.70 9.50 -1.99
C ILE A 119 6.15 9.17 -1.66
N LEU A 120 6.71 9.87 -0.70
CA LEU A 120 8.13 9.75 -0.38
C LEU A 120 8.47 8.51 0.45
N ASN A 121 7.56 8.11 1.34
CA ASN A 121 7.81 6.96 2.20
C ASN A 121 6.70 5.94 2.02
N LYS A 122 7.05 4.77 1.53
CA LYS A 122 6.12 3.65 1.39
C LYS A 122 6.61 2.48 2.22
N PRO A 123 5.72 1.67 2.76
CA PRO A 123 6.15 0.50 3.53
C PRO A 123 6.85 -0.49 2.60
N LEU A 124 7.91 -1.12 3.10
CA LEU A 124 8.65 -2.11 2.32
C LEU A 124 8.03 -3.50 2.47
N VAL A 125 7.26 -3.72 3.53
CA VAL A 125 6.70 -5.03 3.84
C VAL A 125 5.27 -4.85 4.27
N ILE A 126 4.39 -5.72 3.82
CA ILE A 126 3.01 -5.79 4.30
C ILE A 126 2.85 -7.10 5.06
N ASP A 127 2.41 -6.99 6.32
CA ASP A 127 2.17 -8.14 7.18
C ASP A 127 0.73 -8.57 7.03
N PHE A 128 0.52 -9.76 6.49
CA PHE A 128 -0.82 -10.30 6.27
C PHE A 128 -1.37 -11.07 7.49
N GLY A 129 -0.63 -11.09 8.57
CA GLY A 129 -1.08 -11.74 9.80
C GLY A 129 -0.95 -13.24 9.75
N THR A 130 -1.81 -13.91 10.47
CA THR A 130 -1.78 -15.38 10.54
C THR A 130 -2.55 -15.99 9.39
N LEU A 131 -1.89 -16.87 8.65
CA LEU A 131 -2.52 -17.58 7.55
C LEU A 131 -3.15 -18.86 8.10
N GLU A 132 -4.43 -19.02 7.88
CA GLU A 132 -5.12 -20.20 8.32
C GLU A 132 -5.66 -20.95 7.10
N PRO A 133 -5.26 -22.19 6.90
CA PRO A 133 -5.79 -22.97 5.79
C PRO A 133 -7.28 -23.13 5.96
N SER A 134 -8.03 -22.83 4.92
CA SER A 134 -9.45 -22.95 4.91
C SER A 134 -9.78 -24.26 4.26
N PHE A 135 -10.04 -25.25 5.06
CA PHE A 135 -10.46 -26.52 4.50
C PHE A 135 -11.95 -26.45 4.44
N GLU A 136 -12.44 -26.36 3.30
CA GLU A 136 -13.76 -26.14 3.08
C GLU A 136 -14.48 -27.24 3.31
N ASP A 137 -14.64 -27.72 3.92
CA ASP A 137 -15.28 -28.71 4.09
C ASP A 137 -16.29 -28.78 4.72
N ASP A 138 -16.48 -28.35 5.06
CA ASP A 138 -17.34 -28.26 5.74
C ASP A 138 -18.37 -28.94 5.63
N ASP A 139 -18.45 -29.41 5.29
CA ASP A 139 -19.44 -29.83 5.12
C ASP A 139 -19.72 -30.98 5.44
N TYR A 140 -19.74 -31.28 5.90
CA TYR A 140 -20.20 -32.43 6.30
C TYR A 140 -20.99 -32.40 7.38
#